data_1039a12851172055078a58e7f9cd4f1c
#
_entry.id   1039a12851172055078a58e7f9cd4f1c
#
_cell.length_a   1.000
_cell.length_b   1.000
_cell.length_c   1.000
_cell.angle_alpha   90.00
_cell.angle_beta   90.00
_cell.angle_gamma   90.00
#
_symmetry.space_group_name_H-M   'P 1'
#
loop_
_entity.id
_entity.type
_entity.pdbx_description
1 polymer ?
#
loop_
_entity_poly.entity_id
_entity_poly.type
_entity_poly.pdbx_seq_one_letter_code
_entity_poly.pdbx_strand_id
1 'polypeptide(L)'
;MDLECVQQYKGFKLLQQEYIEEVEGIGRVLKHERSGITIINLSNKDPHKVFCVAFHTPPESNNGAPHIVEHTVCCASKKYPLKETFMALEKGAICTTLNACTYPDMTMYYGASLSEKDLSGIMKVYMDMVFHPLMKEDERLFAQEGWHYTLDEGELGISGVVYHEMQGEYGEATTRLEHALSKALFPDTHYRFDAGGIPQEIVGLSYNEFLAFHEKYYVPQNSVIYLYGNMDLKEQLQLLEESCLKELPSLSEQTIRRNFEGKCQKTPNEPLYVTEAYPADLEENQTLMSLSFVIGTALDAELRLAFELLEHMLLRSSASPLAKAIVVDRHLGVSLGEGGYDTSRYQPVFSISLKGAAKNQGRLFEETVLETLQKLVKEGIDEDLIEAALHTLAFELKEVDASYEPVGLQYGEMILNSYLYGGKPFIHLK
;
A
#
# COMPACT_ATOMS: atom_id res chain seq x y z
N MET A 1 16.15 -25.56 19.19
CA MET A 1 15.56 -26.26 18.04
C MET A 1 16.58 -26.17 16.91
N ASP A 2 17.06 -27.33 16.45
CA ASP A 2 18.34 -27.47 15.76
C ASP A 2 18.42 -26.71 14.42
N LEU A 3 19.53 -26.00 14.24
CA LEU A 3 19.92 -25.32 12.98
C LEU A 3 20.20 -26.30 11.81
N GLU A 4 20.15 -27.62 12.04
CA GLU A 4 20.40 -28.66 11.06
C GLU A 4 19.23 -28.93 10.08
N CYS A 5 18.06 -28.36 10.32
CA CYS A 5 16.88 -28.54 9.43
C CYS A 5 16.91 -27.67 8.17
N VAL A 6 17.97 -26.91 7.95
CA VAL A 6 18.05 -25.78 7.00
C VAL A 6 18.37 -26.19 5.56
N GLN A 7 18.73 -27.45 5.29
CA GLN A 7 19.05 -27.94 3.92
C GLN A 7 17.87 -28.52 3.13
N GLN A 8 16.61 -28.31 3.54
CA GLN A 8 15.50 -29.12 3.05
C GLN A 8 14.62 -28.52 1.93
N TYR A 9 14.84 -27.27 1.53
CA TYR A 9 14.01 -26.69 0.47
C TYR A 9 14.74 -26.69 -0.86
N LYS A 10 14.57 -27.77 -1.65
CA LYS A 10 15.22 -27.91 -2.97
C LYS A 10 14.94 -26.70 -3.87
N GLY A 11 15.99 -26.00 -4.27
CA GLY A 11 15.90 -24.78 -5.11
C GLY A 11 15.70 -23.48 -4.33
N PHE A 12 15.60 -23.53 -2.99
CA PHE A 12 15.42 -22.35 -2.14
C PHE A 12 16.48 -22.28 -1.04
N LYS A 13 17.11 -21.13 -0.93
CA LYS A 13 18.10 -20.84 0.12
C LYS A 13 17.41 -20.10 1.26
N LEU A 14 17.45 -20.67 2.47
CA LEU A 14 17.01 -19.96 3.67
C LEU A 14 18.03 -18.88 4.03
N LEU A 15 17.58 -17.64 4.13
CA LEU A 15 18.40 -16.48 4.47
C LEU A 15 18.26 -16.08 5.94
N GLN A 16 17.06 -16.22 6.50
CA GLN A 16 16.73 -15.84 7.87
C GLN A 16 15.62 -16.74 8.41
N GLN A 17 15.71 -17.06 9.70
CA GLN A 17 14.63 -17.70 10.46
C GLN A 17 14.68 -17.22 11.89
N GLU A 18 13.51 -16.85 12.43
CA GLU A 18 13.37 -16.43 13.82
C GLU A 18 11.97 -16.75 14.36
N TYR A 19 11.87 -16.91 15.66
CA TYR A 19 10.56 -16.98 16.34
C TYR A 19 10.12 -15.58 16.71
N ILE A 20 8.86 -15.27 16.44
CA ILE A 20 8.23 -13.97 16.71
C ILE A 20 7.17 -14.23 17.77
N GLU A 21 7.39 -13.69 18.97
CA GLU A 21 6.58 -13.98 20.15
C GLU A 21 5.17 -13.40 20.02
N GLU A 22 5.06 -12.19 19.49
CA GLU A 22 3.83 -11.42 19.36
C GLU A 22 2.78 -12.10 18.48
N VAL A 23 3.23 -12.89 17.51
CA VAL A 23 2.35 -13.66 16.59
C VAL A 23 2.41 -15.17 16.82
N GLU A 24 3.09 -15.61 17.88
CA GLU A 24 3.32 -17.03 18.23
C GLU A 24 3.79 -17.87 17.02
N GLY A 25 4.64 -17.31 16.17
CA GLY A 25 4.97 -17.87 14.88
C GLY A 25 6.45 -17.87 14.52
N ILE A 26 6.79 -18.58 13.45
CA ILE A 26 8.16 -18.62 12.91
C ILE A 26 8.18 -17.83 11.60
N GLY A 27 8.93 -16.72 11.62
CA GLY A 27 9.24 -15.93 10.44
C GLY A 27 10.43 -16.51 9.69
N ARG A 28 10.31 -16.63 8.36
CA ARG A 28 11.39 -17.11 7.48
C ARG A 28 11.53 -16.22 6.27
N VAL A 29 12.76 -16.01 5.82
CA VAL A 29 13.09 -15.38 4.54
C VAL A 29 13.85 -16.41 3.70
N LEU A 30 13.30 -16.75 2.55
CA LEU A 30 13.92 -17.66 1.59
C LEU A 30 14.16 -16.93 0.28
N LYS A 31 15.14 -17.39 -0.49
CA LYS A 31 15.39 -16.92 -1.86
C LYS A 31 15.39 -18.10 -2.80
N HIS A 32 14.59 -18.00 -3.86
CA HIS A 32 14.64 -18.98 -4.95
C HIS A 32 15.95 -18.81 -5.72
N GLU A 33 16.77 -19.87 -5.76
CA GLU A 33 18.15 -19.79 -6.26
C GLU A 33 18.24 -19.45 -7.75
N ARG A 34 17.29 -19.95 -8.54
CA ARG A 34 17.29 -19.75 -10.00
C ARG A 34 16.76 -18.37 -10.39
N SER A 35 15.59 -17.97 -9.95
CA SER A 35 14.94 -16.72 -10.39
C SER A 35 15.27 -15.52 -9.53
N GLY A 36 15.79 -15.75 -8.31
CA GLY A 36 16.08 -14.68 -7.35
C GLY A 36 14.85 -14.06 -6.67
N ILE A 37 13.66 -14.64 -6.85
CA ILE A 37 12.46 -14.20 -6.12
C ILE A 37 12.64 -14.43 -4.62
N THR A 38 12.14 -13.53 -3.82
CA THR A 38 12.15 -13.68 -2.36
C THR A 38 10.82 -14.23 -1.87
N ILE A 39 10.86 -15.18 -0.96
CA ILE A 39 9.71 -15.70 -0.24
C ILE A 39 9.83 -15.33 1.23
N ILE A 40 8.83 -14.67 1.78
CA ILE A 40 8.70 -14.40 3.21
C ILE A 40 7.55 -15.26 3.73
N ASN A 41 7.83 -16.06 4.74
CA ASN A 41 6.83 -16.91 5.35
C ASN A 41 6.69 -16.60 6.83
N LEU A 42 5.46 -16.50 7.30
CA LEU A 42 5.11 -16.40 8.70
C LEU A 42 4.19 -17.57 9.06
N SER A 43 4.79 -18.65 9.60
CA SER A 43 4.06 -19.85 10.01
C SER A 43 3.62 -19.74 11.45
N ASN A 44 2.33 -19.90 11.70
CA ASN A 44 1.73 -19.97 13.03
C ASN A 44 0.58 -20.99 13.05
N LYS A 45 -0.29 -20.95 14.08
CA LYS A 45 -1.41 -21.87 14.22
C LYS A 45 -2.71 -21.36 13.57
N ASP A 46 -2.72 -20.18 13.01
CA ASP A 46 -3.90 -19.61 12.38
C ASP A 46 -4.36 -20.46 11.20
N PRO A 47 -5.61 -20.98 11.21
CA PRO A 47 -6.14 -21.74 10.10
C PRO A 47 -6.39 -20.89 8.85
N HIS A 48 -6.46 -19.57 8.99
CA HIS A 48 -6.65 -18.63 7.91
C HIS A 48 -5.31 -18.39 7.19
N LYS A 49 -5.21 -18.88 5.99
CA LYS A 49 -3.98 -18.85 5.19
C LYS A 49 -4.03 -17.70 4.21
N VAL A 50 -2.90 -17.02 4.06
CA VAL A 50 -2.76 -15.90 3.12
C VAL A 50 -1.60 -16.16 2.15
N PHE A 51 -1.85 -15.84 0.90
CA PHE A 51 -0.85 -15.70 -0.16
C PHE A 51 -0.88 -14.27 -0.67
N CYS A 52 0.29 -13.68 -0.87
CA CYS A 52 0.44 -12.42 -1.57
C CYS A 52 1.69 -12.46 -2.47
N VAL A 53 1.61 -11.85 -3.65
CA VAL A 53 2.78 -11.49 -4.47
C VAL A 53 2.80 -9.99 -4.66
N ALA A 54 3.90 -9.35 -4.28
CA ALA A 54 4.07 -7.90 -4.32
C ALA A 54 5.28 -7.51 -5.17
N PHE A 55 5.17 -6.35 -5.81
CA PHE A 55 6.21 -5.73 -6.64
C PHE A 55 6.43 -4.29 -6.18
N HIS A 56 7.69 -3.84 -6.17
CA HIS A 56 7.98 -2.42 -6.03
C HIS A 56 7.72 -1.74 -7.38
N THR A 57 6.71 -0.85 -7.43
CA THR A 57 6.16 -0.24 -8.64
C THR A 57 6.05 1.28 -8.52
N PRO A 58 7.18 1.98 -8.30
CA PRO A 58 7.14 3.44 -8.16
C PRO A 58 6.61 4.09 -9.44
N PRO A 59 5.66 5.01 -9.35
CA PRO A 59 5.16 5.75 -10.50
C PRO A 59 6.24 6.66 -11.09
N GLU A 60 6.24 6.78 -12.42
CA GLU A 60 7.18 7.64 -13.16
C GLU A 60 6.53 8.94 -13.64
N SER A 61 5.20 8.98 -13.62
CA SER A 61 4.33 10.11 -13.95
C SER A 61 2.94 9.88 -13.37
N ASN A 62 2.02 10.83 -13.56
CA ASN A 62 0.62 10.69 -13.13
C ASN A 62 -0.27 9.94 -14.15
N ASN A 63 0.32 9.18 -15.06
CA ASN A 63 -0.45 8.51 -16.14
C ASN A 63 -1.13 7.19 -15.69
N GLY A 64 -1.01 6.82 -14.41
CA GLY A 64 -1.68 5.66 -13.85
C GLY A 64 -1.14 4.30 -14.33
N ALA A 65 0.06 4.24 -14.91
CA ALA A 65 0.63 2.99 -15.40
C ALA A 65 0.68 1.88 -14.33
N PRO A 66 1.03 2.12 -13.04
CA PRO A 66 0.99 1.09 -12.01
C PRO A 66 -0.40 0.48 -11.84
N HIS A 67 -1.44 1.31 -11.74
CA HIS A 67 -2.83 0.92 -11.51
C HIS A 67 -3.44 0.22 -12.73
N ILE A 68 -3.21 0.76 -13.92
CA ILE A 68 -3.70 0.14 -15.16
C ILE A 68 -3.03 -1.24 -15.39
N VAL A 69 -1.75 -1.40 -15.04
CA VAL A 69 -1.10 -2.71 -15.08
C VAL A 69 -1.70 -3.66 -14.07
N GLU A 70 -1.99 -3.21 -12.85
CA GLU A 70 -2.66 -4.00 -11.82
C GLU A 70 -3.97 -4.61 -12.35
N HIS A 71 -4.88 -3.78 -12.87
CA HIS A 71 -6.15 -4.22 -13.43
C HIS A 71 -5.95 -5.17 -14.62
N THR A 72 -5.08 -4.79 -15.54
CA THR A 72 -4.93 -5.51 -16.82
C THR A 72 -4.32 -6.89 -16.66
N VAL A 73 -3.39 -7.11 -15.70
CA VAL A 73 -2.84 -8.46 -15.43
C VAL A 73 -3.91 -9.39 -14.86
N CYS A 74 -4.92 -8.86 -14.18
CA CYS A 74 -6.04 -9.62 -13.64
C CYS A 74 -7.06 -10.08 -14.69
N CYS A 75 -7.02 -9.55 -15.91
CA CYS A 75 -7.97 -9.92 -16.97
C CYS A 75 -7.75 -11.32 -17.50
N ALA A 76 -6.57 -11.62 -18.03
CA ALA A 76 -6.29 -12.91 -18.67
C ALA A 76 -4.80 -13.25 -18.63
N SER A 77 -4.48 -14.54 -18.55
CA SER A 77 -3.10 -15.02 -18.56
C SER A 77 -2.91 -16.24 -19.47
N LYS A 78 -1.67 -16.63 -19.68
CA LYS A 78 -1.31 -17.68 -20.63
C LYS A 78 -1.94 -19.04 -20.29
N LYS A 79 -1.98 -19.43 -19.02
CA LYS A 79 -2.60 -20.70 -18.58
C LYS A 79 -4.10 -20.55 -18.33
N TYR A 80 -4.57 -19.32 -18.11
CA TYR A 80 -5.96 -18.99 -17.82
C TYR A 80 -6.47 -17.90 -18.78
N PRO A 81 -6.70 -18.23 -20.07
CA PRO A 81 -7.08 -17.26 -21.10
C PRO A 81 -8.59 -16.93 -21.07
N LEU A 82 -9.11 -16.64 -19.90
CA LEU A 82 -10.49 -16.23 -19.68
C LEU A 82 -10.55 -14.71 -19.71
N LYS A 83 -11.60 -14.15 -20.30
CA LYS A 83 -11.76 -12.68 -20.42
C LYS A 83 -11.72 -11.96 -19.05
N GLU A 84 -12.18 -12.63 -17.99
CA GLU A 84 -12.25 -12.12 -16.63
C GLU A 84 -11.76 -13.19 -15.65
N THR A 85 -10.46 -13.50 -15.70
CA THR A 85 -9.86 -14.58 -14.89
C THR A 85 -10.04 -14.32 -13.40
N PHE A 86 -9.87 -13.08 -12.95
CA PHE A 86 -10.07 -12.69 -11.55
C PHE A 86 -11.50 -13.00 -11.09
N MET A 87 -12.51 -12.53 -11.82
CA MET A 87 -13.93 -12.76 -11.51
C MET A 87 -14.30 -14.24 -11.54
N ALA A 88 -13.69 -15.01 -12.44
CA ALA A 88 -13.90 -16.47 -12.50
C ALA A 88 -13.29 -17.18 -11.28
N LEU A 89 -12.12 -16.72 -10.83
CA LEU A 89 -11.46 -17.23 -9.63
C LEU A 89 -12.28 -16.90 -8.37
N GLU A 90 -12.74 -15.67 -8.23
CA GLU A 90 -13.56 -15.22 -7.10
C GLU A 90 -14.86 -16.03 -6.96
N LYS A 91 -15.53 -16.30 -8.08
CA LYS A 91 -16.76 -17.10 -8.09
C LYS A 91 -16.52 -18.59 -7.89
N GLY A 92 -15.32 -19.08 -8.20
CA GLY A 92 -15.00 -20.51 -8.20
C GLY A 92 -14.25 -21.00 -6.97
N ALA A 93 -13.58 -20.13 -6.22
CA ALA A 93 -12.81 -20.47 -5.04
C ALA A 93 -13.60 -20.24 -3.73
N ILE A 94 -13.29 -21.04 -2.71
CA ILE A 94 -13.73 -20.79 -1.34
C ILE A 94 -12.69 -19.89 -0.68
N CYS A 95 -12.62 -18.64 -1.15
CA CYS A 95 -11.74 -17.61 -0.60
C CYS A 95 -12.51 -16.72 0.40
N THR A 96 -11.81 -16.22 1.39
CA THR A 96 -12.33 -15.23 2.34
C THR A 96 -11.98 -13.81 1.89
N THR A 97 -10.91 -13.68 1.12
CA THR A 97 -10.46 -12.45 0.51
C THR A 97 -9.75 -12.78 -0.80
N LEU A 98 -10.00 -11.99 -1.83
CA LEU A 98 -9.30 -12.04 -3.10
C LEU A 98 -9.29 -10.62 -3.67
N ASN A 99 -8.12 -10.03 -3.86
CA ASN A 99 -8.01 -8.66 -4.38
C ASN A 99 -6.61 -8.37 -4.94
N ALA A 100 -6.46 -7.19 -5.54
CA ALA A 100 -5.21 -6.54 -5.86
C ALA A 100 -5.27 -5.09 -5.36
N CYS A 101 -4.12 -4.46 -5.14
CA CYS A 101 -4.05 -3.09 -4.66
C CYS A 101 -2.76 -2.41 -5.11
N THR A 102 -2.90 -1.18 -5.61
CA THR A 102 -1.79 -0.30 -5.96
C THR A 102 -1.59 0.76 -4.87
N TYR A 103 -0.48 0.65 -4.14
CA TYR A 103 0.01 1.62 -3.16
C TYR A 103 0.92 2.68 -3.83
N PRO A 104 1.38 3.70 -3.12
CA PRO A 104 2.22 4.75 -3.70
C PRO A 104 3.47 4.29 -4.44
N ASP A 105 4.06 3.14 -4.08
CA ASP A 105 5.22 2.56 -4.76
C ASP A 105 5.25 1.02 -4.73
N MET A 106 4.13 0.38 -4.42
CA MET A 106 3.98 -1.07 -4.37
C MET A 106 2.67 -1.48 -5.02
N THR A 107 2.68 -2.57 -5.77
CA THR A 107 1.45 -3.25 -6.21
C THR A 107 1.45 -4.66 -5.67
N MET A 108 0.37 -5.08 -5.03
CA MET A 108 0.22 -6.44 -4.50
C MET A 108 -1.06 -7.10 -4.99
N TYR A 109 -0.94 -8.43 -5.15
CA TYR A 109 -2.00 -9.34 -5.53
C TYR A 109 -2.11 -10.39 -4.44
N TYR A 110 -3.28 -10.52 -3.82
CA TYR A 110 -3.42 -11.35 -2.63
C TYR A 110 -4.73 -12.11 -2.56
N GLY A 111 -4.69 -13.20 -1.84
CA GLY A 111 -5.87 -13.97 -1.52
C GLY A 111 -5.70 -14.77 -0.24
N ALA A 112 -6.83 -15.03 0.41
CA ALA A 112 -6.88 -15.77 1.66
C ALA A 112 -7.96 -16.84 1.62
N SER A 113 -7.69 -17.96 2.30
CA SER A 113 -8.65 -19.07 2.43
C SER A 113 -8.36 -19.91 3.68
N LEU A 114 -9.41 -20.49 4.23
CA LEU A 114 -9.30 -21.55 5.24
C LEU A 114 -8.89 -22.89 4.60
N SER A 115 -9.10 -23.05 3.30
CA SER A 115 -8.80 -24.26 2.53
C SER A 115 -7.42 -24.15 1.87
N GLU A 116 -6.52 -25.06 2.19
CA GLU A 116 -5.19 -25.12 1.57
C GLU A 116 -5.25 -25.43 0.07
N LYS A 117 -6.24 -26.23 -0.34
CA LYS A 117 -6.49 -26.56 -1.75
C LYS A 117 -6.89 -25.32 -2.55
N ASP A 118 -7.79 -24.51 -2.01
CA ASP A 118 -8.24 -23.28 -2.68
C ASP A 118 -7.12 -22.24 -2.72
N LEU A 119 -6.38 -22.05 -1.62
CA LEU A 119 -5.21 -21.19 -1.61
C LEU A 119 -4.19 -21.60 -2.67
N SER A 120 -3.94 -22.92 -2.83
CA SER A 120 -3.06 -23.45 -3.88
C SER A 120 -3.57 -23.13 -5.28
N GLY A 121 -4.88 -23.08 -5.48
CA GLY A 121 -5.52 -22.64 -6.73
C GLY A 121 -5.27 -21.15 -6.97
N ILE A 122 -5.53 -20.32 -5.96
CA ILE A 122 -5.31 -18.87 -5.98
C ILE A 122 -3.85 -18.56 -6.33
N MET A 123 -2.90 -19.20 -5.65
CA MET A 123 -1.46 -19.03 -5.90
C MET A 123 -1.09 -19.30 -7.37
N LYS A 124 -1.58 -20.41 -7.95
CA LYS A 124 -1.29 -20.76 -9.34
C LYS A 124 -1.82 -19.73 -10.33
N VAL A 125 -3.03 -19.25 -10.11
CA VAL A 125 -3.68 -18.27 -10.99
C VAL A 125 -2.96 -16.94 -10.91
N TYR A 126 -2.74 -16.38 -9.71
CA TYR A 126 -2.04 -15.11 -9.56
C TYR A 126 -0.61 -15.13 -10.11
N MET A 127 0.16 -16.19 -9.82
CA MET A 127 1.52 -16.32 -10.35
C MET A 127 1.57 -16.35 -11.87
N ASP A 128 0.57 -16.96 -12.53
CA ASP A 128 0.49 -16.94 -14.00
C ASP A 128 0.04 -15.56 -14.51
N MET A 129 -0.92 -14.93 -13.86
CA MET A 129 -1.42 -13.60 -14.20
C MET A 129 -0.30 -12.55 -14.17
N VAL A 130 0.45 -12.47 -13.09
CA VAL A 130 1.47 -11.42 -12.93
C VAL A 130 2.70 -11.59 -13.80
N PHE A 131 3.11 -12.84 -14.12
CA PHE A 131 4.31 -13.09 -14.92
C PHE A 131 4.03 -13.41 -16.40
N HIS A 132 2.84 -13.89 -16.73
CA HIS A 132 2.46 -14.29 -18.08
C HIS A 132 1.10 -13.72 -18.52
N PRO A 133 0.85 -12.39 -18.30
CA PRO A 133 -0.43 -11.80 -18.69
C PRO A 133 -0.57 -11.74 -20.22
N LEU A 134 -1.79 -11.91 -20.72
CA LEU A 134 -2.10 -11.80 -22.15
C LEU A 134 -2.15 -10.37 -22.67
N MET A 135 -2.07 -9.37 -21.82
CA MET A 135 -2.04 -7.97 -22.23
C MET A 135 -0.89 -7.62 -23.19
N LYS A 136 0.16 -8.44 -23.23
CA LYS A 136 1.28 -8.30 -24.20
C LYS A 136 0.92 -8.73 -25.61
N GLU A 137 -0.12 -9.54 -25.77
CA GLU A 137 -0.58 -10.11 -27.03
C GLU A 137 -1.91 -9.48 -27.47
N ASP A 138 -2.63 -8.83 -26.58
CA ASP A 138 -3.96 -8.24 -26.83
C ASP A 138 -4.08 -6.83 -26.25
N GLU A 139 -3.87 -5.81 -27.11
CA GLU A 139 -4.00 -4.39 -26.75
C GLU A 139 -5.42 -4.01 -26.27
N ARG A 140 -6.45 -4.80 -26.62
CA ARG A 140 -7.82 -4.53 -26.18
C ARG A 140 -7.99 -4.59 -24.67
N LEU A 141 -7.15 -5.39 -23.97
CA LEU A 141 -7.15 -5.47 -22.51
C LEU A 141 -6.69 -4.14 -21.90
N PHE A 142 -5.64 -3.54 -22.47
CA PHE A 142 -5.23 -2.19 -22.08
C PHE A 142 -6.30 -1.14 -22.36
N ALA A 143 -6.92 -1.20 -23.54
CA ALA A 143 -7.98 -0.26 -23.91
C ALA A 143 -9.20 -0.38 -22.98
N GLN A 144 -9.57 -1.60 -22.56
CA GLN A 144 -10.68 -1.85 -21.64
C GLN A 144 -10.39 -1.33 -20.23
N GLU A 145 -9.25 -1.69 -19.66
CA GLU A 145 -8.91 -1.36 -18.26
C GLU A 145 -8.36 0.07 -18.13
N GLY A 146 -7.53 0.52 -19.05
CA GLY A 146 -6.90 1.83 -19.00
C GLY A 146 -7.82 2.92 -19.56
N TRP A 147 -7.71 3.14 -20.87
CA TRP A 147 -8.53 4.15 -21.55
C TRP A 147 -8.64 3.91 -23.07
N HIS A 148 -9.73 4.35 -23.66
CA HIS A 148 -9.96 4.38 -25.11
C HIS A 148 -10.98 5.44 -25.50
N TYR A 149 -10.98 5.83 -26.77
CA TYR A 149 -12.01 6.68 -27.31
C TYR A 149 -13.31 5.92 -27.57
N THR A 150 -14.44 6.54 -27.25
CA THR A 150 -15.79 6.06 -27.59
C THR A 150 -16.48 7.03 -28.51
N LEU A 151 -17.43 6.55 -29.32
CA LEU A 151 -18.29 7.37 -30.13
C LEU A 151 -19.74 7.00 -29.80
N ASP A 152 -20.41 7.87 -29.04
CA ASP A 152 -21.78 7.67 -28.60
C ASP A 152 -22.65 8.77 -29.23
N GLU A 153 -23.68 8.37 -29.97
CA GLU A 153 -24.62 9.29 -30.66
C GLU A 153 -23.93 10.38 -31.51
N GLY A 154 -22.69 10.13 -31.96
CA GLY A 154 -21.87 11.05 -32.73
C GLY A 154 -20.99 12.00 -31.92
N GLU A 155 -21.00 11.88 -30.60
CA GLU A 155 -20.09 12.58 -29.69
C GLU A 155 -18.90 11.73 -29.33
N LEU A 156 -17.71 12.35 -29.41
CA LEU A 156 -16.46 11.69 -29.01
C LEU A 156 -16.31 11.70 -27.47
N GLY A 157 -16.18 10.53 -26.87
CA GLY A 157 -15.97 10.34 -25.44
C GLY A 157 -14.68 9.58 -25.15
N ILE A 158 -14.40 9.42 -23.87
CA ILE A 158 -13.31 8.59 -23.33
C ILE A 158 -13.93 7.61 -22.33
N SER A 159 -13.49 6.34 -22.39
CA SER A 159 -13.90 5.28 -21.48
C SER A 159 -12.70 4.43 -21.06
N GLY A 160 -12.82 3.73 -19.96
CA GLY A 160 -11.85 2.80 -19.39
C GLY A 160 -12.19 2.57 -17.92
N VAL A 161 -11.89 1.38 -17.39
CA VAL A 161 -12.24 1.05 -16.00
C VAL A 161 -11.48 1.97 -15.05
N VAL A 162 -10.15 1.98 -15.10
CA VAL A 162 -9.31 2.83 -14.24
C VAL A 162 -9.55 4.32 -14.51
N TYR A 163 -9.75 4.72 -15.78
CA TYR A 163 -10.07 6.11 -16.11
C TYR A 163 -11.32 6.60 -15.37
N HIS A 164 -12.40 5.82 -15.37
CA HIS A 164 -13.65 6.20 -14.70
C HIS A 164 -13.54 6.12 -13.17
N GLU A 165 -12.84 5.14 -12.65
CA GLU A 165 -12.56 5.02 -11.23
C GLU A 165 -11.82 6.25 -10.72
N MET A 166 -10.70 6.61 -11.36
CA MET A 166 -9.94 7.79 -10.98
C MET A 166 -10.68 9.10 -11.23
N GLN A 167 -11.59 9.13 -12.20
CA GLN A 167 -12.48 10.27 -12.38
C GLN A 167 -13.42 10.45 -11.19
N GLY A 168 -13.93 9.35 -10.61
CA GLY A 168 -14.70 9.35 -9.38
C GLY A 168 -13.86 9.82 -8.19
N GLU A 169 -12.69 9.23 -7.99
CA GLU A 169 -11.76 9.58 -6.92
C GLU A 169 -11.37 11.07 -6.95
N TYR A 170 -11.01 11.60 -8.11
CA TYR A 170 -10.68 13.02 -8.28
C TYR A 170 -11.90 13.95 -8.24
N GLY A 171 -13.10 13.41 -8.17
CA GLY A 171 -14.32 14.14 -7.76
C GLY A 171 -14.29 14.53 -6.28
N GLU A 172 -13.64 13.73 -5.44
CA GLU A 172 -13.57 13.93 -4.00
C GLU A 172 -12.51 14.97 -3.61
N ALA A 173 -12.86 15.82 -2.65
CA ALA A 173 -11.98 16.88 -2.17
C ALA A 173 -10.78 16.33 -1.39
N THR A 174 -10.95 15.18 -0.70
CA THR A 174 -9.92 14.49 0.08
C THR A 174 -8.82 13.97 -0.82
N THR A 175 -9.15 13.28 -1.91
CA THR A 175 -8.18 12.76 -2.89
C THR A 175 -7.33 13.88 -3.49
N ARG A 176 -7.95 15.02 -3.81
CA ARG A 176 -7.22 16.20 -4.31
C ARG A 176 -6.28 16.79 -3.27
N LEU A 177 -6.70 16.83 -1.99
CA LEU A 177 -5.86 17.28 -0.89
C LEU A 177 -4.64 16.36 -0.73
N GLU A 178 -4.83 15.04 -0.73
CA GLU A 178 -3.76 14.05 -0.62
C GLU A 178 -2.75 14.14 -1.75
N HIS A 179 -3.22 14.29 -2.99
CA HIS A 179 -2.34 14.49 -4.13
C HIS A 179 -1.56 15.81 -4.02
N ALA A 180 -2.20 16.92 -3.63
CA ALA A 180 -1.54 18.20 -3.40
C ALA A 180 -0.47 18.11 -2.30
N LEU A 181 -0.77 17.40 -1.20
CA LEU A 181 0.17 17.13 -0.11
C LEU A 181 1.36 16.30 -0.60
N SER A 182 1.11 15.19 -1.30
CA SER A 182 2.18 14.32 -1.82
C SER A 182 3.12 15.08 -2.76
N LYS A 183 2.56 15.87 -3.67
CA LYS A 183 3.34 16.71 -4.60
C LYS A 183 4.15 17.79 -3.87
N ALA A 184 3.60 18.39 -2.82
CA ALA A 184 4.28 19.44 -2.06
C ALA A 184 5.37 18.87 -1.13
N LEU A 185 5.08 17.75 -0.46
CA LEU A 185 5.99 17.12 0.50
C LEU A 185 7.14 16.38 -0.18
N PHE A 186 6.92 15.83 -1.39
CA PHE A 186 7.87 14.94 -2.07
C PHE A 186 8.27 15.39 -3.49
N PRO A 187 8.59 16.67 -3.74
CA PRO A 187 8.81 17.18 -5.10
C PRO A 187 9.98 16.52 -5.85
N ASP A 188 10.95 15.92 -5.15
CA ASP A 188 12.15 15.33 -5.74
C ASP A 188 12.15 13.80 -5.81
N THR A 189 11.04 13.15 -5.38
CA THR A 189 10.88 11.69 -5.36
C THR A 189 9.69 11.25 -6.22
N HIS A 190 9.54 9.94 -6.43
CA HIS A 190 8.40 9.40 -7.17
C HIS A 190 7.06 9.61 -6.44
N TYR A 191 7.06 9.83 -5.13
CA TYR A 191 5.85 10.12 -4.36
C TYR A 191 5.14 11.43 -4.73
N ARG A 192 5.77 12.29 -5.55
CA ARG A 192 5.11 13.45 -6.17
C ARG A 192 4.04 13.07 -7.18
N PHE A 193 4.09 11.84 -7.68
CA PHE A 193 3.17 11.31 -8.66
C PHE A 193 2.10 10.45 -7.98
N ASP A 194 0.93 10.42 -8.58
CA ASP A 194 -0.16 9.54 -8.19
C ASP A 194 -0.05 8.19 -8.90
N ALA A 195 0.10 7.11 -8.15
CA ALA A 195 0.18 5.76 -8.70
C ALA A 195 -1.14 5.31 -9.35
N GLY A 196 -2.28 5.79 -8.85
CA GLY A 196 -3.60 5.58 -9.41
C GLY A 196 -3.80 6.29 -10.74
N GLY A 197 -3.16 7.44 -10.89
CA GLY A 197 -3.19 8.28 -12.08
C GLY A 197 -4.20 9.43 -12.03
N ILE A 198 -3.81 10.54 -12.63
CA ILE A 198 -4.71 11.69 -12.80
C ILE A 198 -5.52 11.50 -14.09
N PRO A 199 -6.87 11.59 -14.08
CA PRO A 199 -7.70 11.32 -15.26
C PRO A 199 -7.24 12.03 -16.53
N GLN A 200 -6.81 13.29 -16.42
CA GLN A 200 -6.33 14.08 -17.56
C GLN A 200 -4.97 13.58 -18.11
N GLU A 201 -4.16 12.90 -17.29
CA GLU A 201 -2.86 12.39 -17.69
C GLU A 201 -2.93 10.90 -18.08
N ILE A 202 -3.91 10.13 -17.58
CA ILE A 202 -4.19 8.75 -17.98
C ILE A 202 -4.37 8.63 -19.48
N VAL A 203 -5.09 9.54 -20.09
CA VAL A 203 -5.36 9.57 -21.55
C VAL A 203 -4.10 9.82 -22.41
N GLY A 204 -3.00 10.15 -21.77
CA GLY A 204 -1.69 10.29 -22.41
C GLY A 204 -0.85 9.01 -22.41
N LEU A 205 -1.22 7.99 -21.62
CA LEU A 205 -0.49 6.75 -21.54
C LEU A 205 -0.64 5.94 -22.83
N SER A 206 0.46 5.69 -23.52
CA SER A 206 0.48 4.81 -24.69
C SER A 206 0.59 3.34 -24.29
N TYR A 207 0.11 2.44 -25.16
CA TYR A 207 0.25 1.00 -24.96
C TYR A 207 1.72 0.55 -24.83
N ASN A 208 2.64 1.18 -25.56
CA ASN A 208 4.07 0.86 -25.44
C ASN A 208 4.66 1.26 -24.09
N GLU A 209 4.32 2.42 -23.54
CA GLU A 209 4.76 2.84 -22.21
C GLU A 209 4.18 1.95 -21.12
N PHE A 210 2.90 1.57 -21.25
CA PHE A 210 2.23 0.62 -20.38
C PHE A 210 2.95 -0.74 -20.37
N LEU A 211 3.29 -1.31 -21.53
CA LEU A 211 4.05 -2.56 -21.63
C LEU A 211 5.46 -2.42 -21.03
N ALA A 212 6.14 -1.31 -21.29
CA ALA A 212 7.46 -1.04 -20.77
C ALA A 212 7.47 -0.97 -19.22
N PHE A 213 6.40 -0.43 -18.61
CA PHE A 213 6.23 -0.42 -17.17
C PHE A 213 6.16 -1.84 -16.60
N HIS A 214 5.31 -2.69 -17.16
CA HIS A 214 5.23 -4.09 -16.74
C HIS A 214 6.58 -4.82 -16.93
N GLU A 215 7.22 -4.68 -18.07
CA GLU A 215 8.51 -5.33 -18.35
C GLU A 215 9.62 -4.91 -17.39
N LYS A 216 9.57 -3.66 -16.94
CA LYS A 216 10.53 -3.10 -16.00
C LYS A 216 10.32 -3.58 -14.57
N TYR A 217 9.09 -3.62 -14.10
CA TYR A 217 8.80 -3.83 -12.68
C TYR A 217 8.31 -5.23 -12.33
N TYR A 218 7.66 -5.96 -13.25
CA TYR A 218 7.11 -7.29 -12.99
C TYR A 218 8.13 -8.40 -13.33
N VAL A 219 9.27 -8.30 -12.65
CA VAL A 219 10.38 -9.25 -12.78
C VAL A 219 10.60 -10.00 -11.47
N PRO A 220 11.05 -11.27 -11.48
CA PRO A 220 11.20 -12.08 -10.28
C PRO A 220 12.05 -11.43 -9.18
N GLN A 221 13.10 -10.71 -9.54
CA GLN A 221 14.02 -10.07 -8.61
C GLN A 221 13.43 -8.84 -7.91
N ASN A 222 12.38 -8.26 -8.50
CA ASN A 222 11.62 -7.13 -7.96
C ASN A 222 10.36 -7.58 -7.22
N SER A 223 10.15 -8.89 -7.08
CA SER A 223 8.96 -9.44 -6.44
C SER A 223 9.25 -10.10 -5.10
N VAL A 224 8.24 -10.09 -4.25
CA VAL A 224 8.20 -10.83 -2.98
C VAL A 224 6.93 -11.64 -2.93
N ILE A 225 7.06 -12.92 -2.61
CA ILE A 225 5.93 -13.77 -2.24
C ILE A 225 5.83 -13.80 -0.73
N TYR A 226 4.65 -13.55 -0.18
CA TYR A 226 4.35 -13.69 1.22
C TYR A 226 3.38 -14.86 1.44
N LEU A 227 3.70 -15.70 2.42
CA LEU A 227 2.91 -16.87 2.81
C LEU A 227 2.67 -16.85 4.33
N TYR A 228 1.41 -16.93 4.74
CA TYR A 228 1.01 -16.88 6.15
C TYR A 228 0.08 -18.02 6.55
N GLY A 229 0.18 -18.43 7.81
CA GLY A 229 -0.75 -19.33 8.48
C GLY A 229 -0.23 -20.76 8.67
N ASN A 230 -1.12 -21.67 9.03
CA ASN A 230 -0.78 -23.06 9.34
C ASN A 230 -0.73 -23.93 8.07
N MET A 231 0.15 -23.62 7.14
CA MET A 231 0.37 -24.41 5.93
C MET A 231 1.68 -25.19 5.96
N ASP A 232 1.77 -26.28 5.21
CA ASP A 232 3.07 -26.95 4.98
C ASP A 232 3.90 -26.14 3.99
N LEU A 233 4.88 -25.41 4.51
CA LEU A 233 5.74 -24.55 3.70
C LEU A 233 6.46 -25.35 2.59
N LYS A 234 6.87 -26.58 2.84
CA LYS A 234 7.58 -27.40 1.85
C LYS A 234 6.67 -27.74 0.67
N GLU A 235 5.43 -28.09 0.94
CA GLU A 235 4.44 -28.36 -0.12
C GLU A 235 4.13 -27.09 -0.91
N GLN A 236 4.00 -25.94 -0.26
CA GLN A 236 3.76 -24.66 -0.93
C GLN A 236 4.95 -24.21 -1.80
N LEU A 237 6.18 -24.38 -1.32
CA LEU A 237 7.37 -24.08 -2.13
C LEU A 237 7.49 -25.01 -3.33
N GLN A 238 7.19 -26.30 -3.17
CA GLN A 238 7.14 -27.25 -4.30
C GLN A 238 6.06 -26.86 -5.30
N LEU A 239 4.88 -26.47 -4.83
CA LEU A 239 3.78 -25.99 -5.67
C LEU A 239 4.19 -24.78 -6.50
N LEU A 240 4.83 -23.79 -5.89
CA LEU A 240 5.34 -22.59 -6.57
C LEU A 240 6.39 -22.97 -7.63
N GLU A 241 7.35 -23.84 -7.27
CA GLU A 241 8.36 -24.32 -8.21
C GLU A 241 7.74 -24.97 -9.42
N GLU A 242 6.83 -25.93 -9.22
CA GLU A 242 6.24 -26.72 -10.28
C GLU A 242 5.27 -25.94 -11.17
N SER A 243 4.53 -24.99 -10.57
CA SER A 243 3.49 -24.24 -11.28
C SER A 243 4.00 -23.02 -12.02
N CYS A 244 5.08 -22.37 -11.52
CA CYS A 244 5.53 -21.09 -12.05
C CYS A 244 7.05 -20.91 -12.04
N LEU A 245 7.74 -21.05 -10.89
CA LEU A 245 9.10 -20.54 -10.73
C LEU A 245 10.12 -21.19 -11.68
N LYS A 246 9.95 -22.46 -12.02
CA LYS A 246 10.80 -23.18 -12.99
C LYS A 246 10.73 -22.61 -14.42
N GLU A 247 9.67 -21.89 -14.76
CA GLU A 247 9.47 -21.30 -16.08
C GLU A 247 10.02 -19.86 -16.16
N LEU A 248 10.23 -19.22 -14.99
CA LEU A 248 10.75 -17.85 -14.93
C LEU A 248 12.21 -17.76 -15.40
N PRO A 249 12.63 -16.61 -15.92
CA PRO A 249 14.02 -16.36 -16.28
C PRO A 249 14.98 -16.62 -15.13
N SER A 250 16.16 -17.15 -15.46
CA SER A 250 17.24 -17.26 -14.47
C SER A 250 17.81 -15.89 -14.13
N LEU A 251 18.35 -15.75 -12.92
CA LEU A 251 19.16 -14.60 -12.53
C LEU A 251 20.24 -14.35 -13.58
N SER A 252 20.25 -13.16 -14.17
CA SER A 252 21.33 -12.69 -15.03
C SER A 252 22.13 -11.62 -14.30
N GLU A 253 23.41 -11.46 -14.66
CA GLU A 253 24.27 -10.40 -14.09
C GLU A 253 23.77 -8.98 -14.41
N GLN A 254 22.91 -8.83 -15.42
CA GLN A 254 22.26 -7.58 -15.84
C GLN A 254 20.93 -7.32 -15.14
N THR A 255 20.52 -8.19 -14.24
CA THR A 255 19.22 -8.06 -13.59
C THR A 255 19.24 -6.86 -12.63
N ILE A 256 18.22 -6.05 -12.75
CA ILE A 256 17.99 -4.91 -11.83
C ILE A 256 18.06 -5.47 -10.41
N ARG A 257 19.17 -5.23 -9.72
CA ARG A 257 19.18 -5.38 -8.28
C ARG A 257 18.11 -4.45 -7.76
N ARG A 258 17.29 -4.94 -6.89
CA ARG A 258 16.40 -4.17 -6.04
C ARG A 258 17.24 -3.11 -5.30
N ASN A 259 17.55 -2.05 -5.98
CA ASN A 259 18.13 -0.88 -5.37
C ASN A 259 16.92 0.03 -5.07
N PHE A 260 16.24 -0.27 -3.96
CA PHE A 260 15.59 0.83 -3.27
C PHE A 260 16.76 1.76 -2.89
N GLU A 261 17.00 2.71 -3.76
CA GLU A 261 17.85 3.86 -3.44
C GLU A 261 17.00 4.70 -2.49
N GLY A 262 17.09 4.48 -1.18
CA GLY A 262 16.37 5.23 -0.15
C GLY A 262 16.57 6.73 -0.28
N LYS A 263 16.11 7.29 -1.40
CA LYS A 263 16.19 8.70 -1.69
C LYS A 263 15.16 9.41 -0.83
N CYS A 264 15.64 9.98 0.27
CA CYS A 264 14.82 10.83 1.10
C CYS A 264 14.58 12.18 0.44
N GLN A 265 13.36 12.64 0.51
CA GLN A 265 13.03 14.03 0.29
C GLN A 265 13.74 14.88 1.35
N LYS A 266 14.43 15.89 0.92
CA LYS A 266 15.08 16.85 1.83
C LYS A 266 14.03 17.77 2.45
N THR A 267 14.17 18.04 3.74
CA THR A 267 13.34 19.02 4.41
C THR A 267 13.54 20.39 3.79
N PRO A 268 12.49 21.11 3.39
CA PRO A 268 12.59 22.47 2.90
C PRO A 268 13.09 23.41 4.01
N ASN A 269 13.75 24.49 3.63
CA ASN A 269 14.24 25.48 4.60
C ASN A 269 13.12 26.29 5.25
N GLU A 270 11.99 26.41 4.57
CA GLU A 270 10.82 27.17 5.04
C GLU A 270 9.54 26.34 4.80
N PRO A 271 8.48 26.56 5.59
CA PRO A 271 7.18 25.94 5.35
C PRO A 271 6.63 26.23 3.95
N LEU A 272 6.01 25.23 3.33
CA LEU A 272 5.37 25.37 2.04
C LEU A 272 3.86 25.60 2.24
N TYR A 273 3.31 26.56 1.48
CA TYR A 273 1.88 26.86 1.48
C TYR A 273 1.32 26.59 0.09
N VAL A 274 0.37 25.67 0.02
CA VAL A 274 -0.27 25.26 -1.22
C VAL A 274 -1.78 25.47 -1.11
N THR A 275 -2.41 25.95 -2.17
CA THR A 275 -3.86 26.10 -2.28
C THR A 275 -4.29 25.57 -3.62
N GLU A 276 -5.23 24.64 -3.61
CA GLU A 276 -5.87 24.11 -4.82
C GLU A 276 -7.39 24.31 -4.77
N ALA A 277 -8.00 24.43 -5.93
CA ALA A 277 -9.43 24.52 -6.08
C ALA A 277 -10.02 23.15 -6.40
N TYR A 278 -11.19 22.85 -5.85
CA TYR A 278 -11.94 21.66 -6.19
C TYR A 278 -13.41 22.02 -6.47
N PRO A 279 -14.14 21.22 -7.25
CA PRO A 279 -15.58 21.37 -7.42
C PRO A 279 -16.28 21.19 -6.07
N ALA A 280 -17.11 22.14 -5.71
CA ALA A 280 -17.91 22.08 -4.49
C ALA A 280 -19.30 22.67 -4.76
N ASP A 281 -20.27 22.24 -3.98
CA ASP A 281 -21.59 22.87 -3.97
C ASP A 281 -21.50 24.32 -3.46
N LEU A 282 -22.54 25.10 -3.67
CA LEU A 282 -22.56 26.55 -3.31
C LEU A 282 -22.67 26.80 -1.80
N GLU A 283 -22.46 25.79 -0.97
CA GLU A 283 -22.50 25.93 0.51
C GLU A 283 -21.27 26.65 1.04
N GLU A 284 -21.45 27.39 2.11
CA GLU A 284 -20.36 28.04 2.85
C GLU A 284 -19.56 27.01 3.66
N ASN A 285 -18.27 27.31 3.91
CA ASN A 285 -17.40 26.53 4.79
C ASN A 285 -17.13 25.07 4.35
N GLN A 286 -16.76 24.88 3.09
CA GLN A 286 -16.38 23.59 2.54
C GLN A 286 -14.85 23.39 2.41
N THR A 287 -14.04 24.33 2.91
CA THR A 287 -12.58 24.23 2.77
C THR A 287 -12.04 23.08 3.61
N LEU A 288 -11.18 22.27 2.98
CA LEU A 288 -10.31 21.32 3.65
C LEU A 288 -8.98 21.99 3.92
N MET A 289 -8.40 21.77 5.08
CA MET A 289 -7.07 22.26 5.45
C MET A 289 -6.24 21.12 6.03
N SER A 290 -4.95 21.09 5.74
CA SER A 290 -4.04 20.15 6.35
C SER A 290 -2.71 20.81 6.67
N LEU A 291 -2.15 20.47 7.83
CA LEU A 291 -0.79 20.76 8.25
C LEU A 291 -0.05 19.43 8.37
N SER A 292 0.93 19.20 7.51
CA SER A 292 1.54 17.88 7.33
C SER A 292 3.06 17.95 7.47
N PHE A 293 3.64 16.88 8.04
CA PHE A 293 5.05 16.78 8.37
C PHE A 293 5.59 15.43 7.86
N VAL A 294 6.76 15.44 7.23
CA VAL A 294 7.49 14.23 6.90
C VAL A 294 8.26 13.74 8.12
N ILE A 295 8.05 12.49 8.51
CA ILE A 295 8.53 11.92 9.77
C ILE A 295 9.51 10.79 9.52
N GLY A 296 10.81 11.04 9.66
CA GLY A 296 11.83 10.00 9.62
C GLY A 296 11.73 9.05 8.42
N THR A 297 11.87 7.76 8.69
CA THR A 297 11.70 6.69 7.67
C THR A 297 10.88 5.52 8.22
N ALA A 298 10.24 4.76 7.35
CA ALA A 298 9.45 3.58 7.67
C ALA A 298 10.26 2.43 8.31
N LEU A 299 11.60 2.56 8.37
CA LEU A 299 12.48 1.56 8.99
C LEU A 299 12.73 1.79 10.48
N ASP A 300 12.28 2.91 11.03
CA ASP A 300 12.42 3.25 12.45
C ASP A 300 11.17 2.81 13.22
N ALA A 301 11.24 1.60 13.82
CA ALA A 301 10.12 1.00 14.53
C ALA A 301 9.75 1.77 15.83
N GLU A 302 10.73 2.33 16.53
CA GLU A 302 10.46 3.12 17.75
C GLU A 302 9.74 4.42 17.39
N LEU A 303 10.20 5.11 16.35
CA LEU A 303 9.58 6.32 15.84
C LEU A 303 8.15 6.05 15.34
N ARG A 304 7.95 4.92 14.66
CA ARG A 304 6.63 4.48 14.21
C ARG A 304 5.67 4.35 15.37
N LEU A 305 6.00 3.54 16.39
CA LEU A 305 5.15 3.35 17.56
C LEU A 305 4.89 4.67 18.30
N ALA A 306 5.91 5.55 18.40
CA ALA A 306 5.75 6.86 19.02
C ALA A 306 4.73 7.73 18.27
N PHE A 307 4.73 7.73 16.93
CA PHE A 307 3.77 8.50 16.13
C PHE A 307 2.38 7.86 16.08
N GLU A 308 2.26 6.55 16.09
CA GLU A 308 0.99 5.84 16.28
C GLU A 308 0.36 6.23 17.63
N LEU A 309 1.16 6.24 18.72
CA LEU A 309 0.70 6.68 20.04
C LEU A 309 0.31 8.16 20.05
N LEU A 310 1.11 9.03 19.41
CA LEU A 310 0.78 10.46 19.29
C LEU A 310 -0.51 10.69 18.51
N GLU A 311 -0.79 9.92 17.48
CA GLU A 311 -2.06 9.99 16.76
C GLU A 311 -3.24 9.71 17.69
N HIS A 312 -3.18 8.63 18.49
CA HIS A 312 -4.22 8.31 19.47
C HIS A 312 -4.44 9.45 20.47
N MET A 313 -3.37 10.03 21.00
CA MET A 313 -3.47 11.12 21.98
C MET A 313 -3.97 12.42 21.38
N LEU A 314 -3.53 12.77 20.17
CA LEU A 314 -3.75 14.11 19.60
C LEU A 314 -5.01 14.23 18.73
N LEU A 315 -5.44 13.13 18.06
CA LEU A 315 -6.41 13.20 16.97
C LEU A 315 -7.65 12.30 17.13
N ARG A 316 -7.52 11.12 17.73
CA ARG A 316 -8.54 10.04 17.66
C ARG A 316 -9.84 10.32 18.44
N SER A 317 -9.86 11.29 19.34
CA SER A 317 -11.01 11.60 20.17
C SER A 317 -11.41 13.07 20.07
N SER A 318 -12.71 13.37 20.21
CA SER A 318 -13.19 14.75 20.34
C SER A 318 -12.66 15.46 21.59
N ALA A 319 -12.18 14.71 22.58
CA ALA A 319 -11.52 15.22 23.78
C ALA A 319 -10.01 15.41 23.60
N SER A 320 -9.44 14.94 22.49
CA SER A 320 -8.02 15.10 22.18
C SER A 320 -7.63 16.58 22.10
N PRO A 321 -6.42 16.96 22.54
CA PRO A 321 -6.01 18.36 22.65
C PRO A 321 -6.18 19.17 21.35
N LEU A 322 -5.84 18.60 20.20
CA LEU A 322 -5.99 19.29 18.91
C LEU A 322 -7.46 19.39 18.50
N ALA A 323 -8.24 18.31 18.63
CA ALA A 323 -9.67 18.34 18.31
C ALA A 323 -10.39 19.39 19.16
N LYS A 324 -10.08 19.43 20.46
CA LYS A 324 -10.64 20.42 21.39
C LYS A 324 -10.26 21.85 20.97
N ALA A 325 -8.97 22.12 20.78
CA ALA A 325 -8.49 23.46 20.45
C ALA A 325 -9.05 23.98 19.12
N ILE A 326 -9.09 23.12 18.07
CA ILE A 326 -9.47 23.51 16.72
C ILE A 326 -10.98 23.57 16.56
N VAL A 327 -11.70 22.52 16.97
CA VAL A 327 -13.12 22.34 16.67
C VAL A 327 -13.99 22.92 17.78
N VAL A 328 -13.67 22.62 19.07
CA VAL A 328 -14.53 22.99 20.19
C VAL A 328 -14.28 24.44 20.69
N ASP A 329 -13.01 24.79 20.89
CA ASP A 329 -12.68 26.10 21.52
C ASP A 329 -12.67 27.24 20.48
N ARG A 330 -12.15 27.00 19.28
CA ARG A 330 -11.99 28.03 18.22
C ARG A 330 -12.99 27.94 17.08
N HIS A 331 -13.79 26.86 16.99
CA HIS A 331 -14.81 26.66 15.98
C HIS A 331 -14.30 26.90 14.54
N LEU A 332 -13.09 26.37 14.22
CA LEU A 332 -12.47 26.62 12.92
C LEU A 332 -13.03 25.73 11.80
N GLY A 333 -13.71 24.66 12.13
CA GLY A 333 -14.35 23.74 11.19
C GLY A 333 -15.36 22.84 11.87
N VAL A 334 -15.92 21.91 11.10
CA VAL A 334 -16.96 20.98 11.59
C VAL A 334 -16.34 19.81 12.35
N SER A 335 -15.23 19.28 11.86
CA SER A 335 -14.52 18.14 12.46
C SER A 335 -13.07 18.13 12.02
N LEU A 336 -12.22 17.38 12.72
CA LEU A 336 -10.96 16.97 12.15
C LEU A 336 -11.23 16.14 10.88
N GLY A 337 -10.41 16.35 9.85
CA GLY A 337 -10.43 15.60 8.59
C GLY A 337 -9.67 14.29 8.69
N GLU A 338 -9.58 13.60 7.57
CA GLU A 338 -8.66 12.49 7.40
C GLU A 338 -7.23 12.98 7.59
N GLY A 339 -6.44 12.21 8.35
CA GLY A 339 -5.08 12.56 8.73
C GLY A 339 -4.57 11.52 9.71
N GLY A 340 -3.52 11.86 10.45
CA GLY A 340 -2.83 10.94 11.34
C GLY A 340 -1.48 10.52 10.76
N TYR A 341 -1.01 9.34 11.11
CA TYR A 341 0.30 8.83 10.75
C TYR A 341 0.19 7.85 9.58
N ASP A 342 0.47 8.33 8.36
CA ASP A 342 0.50 7.55 7.13
C ASP A 342 1.87 6.91 6.92
N THR A 343 1.93 5.58 6.98
CA THR A 343 3.13 4.75 6.81
C THR A 343 3.22 4.10 5.42
N SER A 344 2.39 4.47 4.48
CA SER A 344 2.33 3.88 3.13
C SER A 344 3.54 4.22 2.24
N ARG A 345 4.45 5.07 2.72
CA ARG A 345 5.65 5.58 2.02
C ARG A 345 6.92 5.29 2.81
N TYR A 346 8.06 5.32 2.12
CA TYR A 346 9.37 5.20 2.77
C TYR A 346 9.60 6.27 3.85
N GLN A 347 9.18 7.50 3.58
CA GLN A 347 9.13 8.55 4.58
C GLN A 347 7.67 8.78 4.98
N PRO A 348 7.25 8.29 6.15
CA PRO A 348 5.91 8.50 6.66
C PRO A 348 5.54 9.97 6.80
N VAL A 349 4.25 10.24 6.79
CA VAL A 349 3.69 11.59 6.93
C VAL A 349 2.77 11.63 8.15
N PHE A 350 2.89 12.66 8.97
CA PHE A 350 1.92 12.96 10.01
C PHE A 350 1.12 14.19 9.62
N SER A 351 -0.18 14.05 9.49
CA SER A 351 -1.10 15.09 9.04
C SER A 351 -2.15 15.43 10.08
N ILE A 352 -2.38 16.73 10.28
CA ILE A 352 -3.47 17.29 11.08
C ILE A 352 -4.39 17.99 10.09
N SER A 353 -5.57 17.41 9.87
CA SER A 353 -6.51 17.88 8.85
C SER A 353 -7.81 18.41 9.47
N LEU A 354 -8.46 19.35 8.79
CA LEU A 354 -9.69 19.99 9.21
C LEU A 354 -10.70 20.02 8.06
N LYS A 355 -11.93 19.60 8.33
CA LYS A 355 -13.07 19.65 7.38
C LYS A 355 -14.02 20.77 7.74
N GLY A 356 -14.63 21.38 6.72
CA GLY A 356 -15.67 22.37 6.89
C GLY A 356 -15.18 23.72 7.42
N ALA A 357 -13.99 24.14 7.00
CA ALA A 357 -13.41 25.41 7.38
C ALA A 357 -13.80 26.55 6.43
N ALA A 358 -13.73 27.80 6.88
CA ALA A 358 -13.82 28.96 6.02
C ALA A 358 -12.48 29.24 5.32
N LYS A 359 -12.52 29.73 4.07
CA LYS A 359 -11.33 29.95 3.22
C LYS A 359 -10.23 30.81 3.86
N ASN A 360 -10.58 31.74 4.72
CA ASN A 360 -9.65 32.70 5.34
C ASN A 360 -9.06 32.22 6.69
N GLN A 361 -9.36 31.01 7.12
CA GLN A 361 -8.95 30.50 8.43
C GLN A 361 -7.61 29.74 8.45
N GLY A 362 -6.95 29.54 7.30
CA GLY A 362 -5.73 28.73 7.19
C GLY A 362 -4.63 29.14 8.15
N ARG A 363 -4.35 30.45 8.27
CA ARG A 363 -3.35 30.97 9.22
C ARG A 363 -3.75 30.72 10.68
N LEU A 364 -5.00 30.93 11.01
CA LEU A 364 -5.50 30.71 12.37
C LEU A 364 -5.50 29.21 12.72
N PHE A 365 -5.77 28.34 11.76
CA PHE A 365 -5.63 26.89 11.91
C PHE A 365 -4.19 26.49 12.22
N GLU A 366 -3.22 26.96 11.41
CA GLU A 366 -1.79 26.72 11.65
C GLU A 366 -1.34 27.22 13.04
N GLU A 367 -1.66 28.46 13.37
CA GLU A 367 -1.34 29.05 14.69
C GLU A 367 -1.94 28.21 15.83
N THR A 368 -3.20 27.78 15.68
CA THR A 368 -3.89 26.94 16.71
C THR A 368 -3.17 25.62 16.92
N VAL A 369 -2.81 24.92 15.84
CA VAL A 369 -2.08 23.65 15.93
C VAL A 369 -0.74 23.85 16.62
N LEU A 370 0.07 24.81 16.13
CA LEU A 370 1.41 25.04 16.66
C LEU A 370 1.40 25.50 18.14
N GLU A 371 0.49 26.40 18.52
CA GLU A 371 0.32 26.81 19.92
C GLU A 371 -0.06 25.65 20.82
N THR A 372 -0.97 24.77 20.36
CA THR A 372 -1.40 23.59 21.11
C THR A 372 -0.24 22.62 21.30
N LEU A 373 0.51 22.32 20.24
CA LEU A 373 1.69 21.46 20.33
C LEU A 373 2.77 22.05 21.23
N GLN A 374 3.05 23.36 21.13
CA GLN A 374 4.02 24.05 22.00
C GLN A 374 3.60 24.00 23.46
N LYS A 375 2.30 24.14 23.73
CA LYS A 375 1.75 24.02 25.09
C LYS A 375 1.98 22.63 25.66
N LEU A 376 1.68 21.57 24.86
CA LEU A 376 1.92 20.18 25.27
C LEU A 376 3.39 19.88 25.52
N VAL A 377 4.30 20.42 24.69
CA VAL A 377 5.75 20.28 24.92
C VAL A 377 6.19 20.95 26.23
N LYS A 378 5.60 22.08 26.56
CA LYS A 378 5.98 22.86 27.76
C LYS A 378 5.35 22.34 29.08
N GLU A 379 4.09 21.93 29.01
CA GLU A 379 3.30 21.56 30.20
C GLU A 379 3.27 20.03 30.40
N GLY A 380 3.66 19.25 29.40
CA GLY A 380 3.50 17.80 29.35
C GLY A 380 2.13 17.40 28.82
N ILE A 381 2.00 16.10 28.52
CA ILE A 381 0.73 15.46 28.16
C ILE A 381 0.16 14.85 29.43
N ASP A 382 -1.15 14.92 29.59
CA ASP A 382 -1.89 14.33 30.71
C ASP A 382 -1.59 12.83 30.84
N GLU A 383 -1.21 12.38 32.03
CA GLU A 383 -0.85 10.99 32.31
C GLU A 383 -2.02 10.03 32.00
N ASP A 384 -3.25 10.40 32.32
CA ASP A 384 -4.45 9.60 32.04
C ASP A 384 -4.66 9.45 30.53
N LEU A 385 -4.35 10.48 29.74
CA LEU A 385 -4.43 10.45 28.28
C LEU A 385 -3.36 9.53 27.69
N ILE A 386 -2.14 9.56 28.21
CA ILE A 386 -1.05 8.66 27.80
C ILE A 386 -1.43 7.20 28.11
N GLU A 387 -1.92 6.94 29.34
CA GLU A 387 -2.31 5.60 29.75
C GLU A 387 -3.46 5.06 28.89
N ALA A 388 -4.49 5.88 28.63
CA ALA A 388 -5.60 5.51 27.78
C ALA A 388 -5.15 5.19 26.33
N ALA A 389 -4.28 6.01 25.75
CA ALA A 389 -3.74 5.80 24.40
C ALA A 389 -2.88 4.54 24.34
N LEU A 390 -2.01 4.29 25.34
CA LEU A 390 -1.21 3.07 25.43
C LEU A 390 -2.08 1.82 25.55
N HIS A 391 -3.13 1.86 26.36
CA HIS A 391 -4.07 0.74 26.48
C HIS A 391 -4.80 0.46 25.17
N THR A 392 -5.25 1.50 24.47
CA THR A 392 -5.94 1.38 23.18
C THR A 392 -5.01 0.81 22.12
N LEU A 393 -3.81 1.36 21.96
CA LEU A 393 -2.83 0.88 20.98
C LEU A 393 -2.38 -0.56 21.30
N ALA A 394 -2.12 -0.88 22.57
CA ALA A 394 -1.77 -2.24 22.98
C ALA A 394 -2.91 -3.24 22.75
N PHE A 395 -4.16 -2.79 22.86
CA PHE A 395 -5.33 -3.60 22.52
C PHE A 395 -5.42 -3.82 21.01
N GLU A 396 -5.32 -2.78 20.19
CA GLU A 396 -5.34 -2.87 18.73
C GLU A 396 -4.23 -3.79 18.17
N LEU A 397 -3.02 -3.71 18.74
CA LEU A 397 -1.91 -4.58 18.35
C LEU A 397 -2.10 -6.06 18.75
N LYS A 398 -2.86 -6.34 19.82
CA LYS A 398 -3.14 -7.71 20.29
C LYS A 398 -4.39 -8.30 19.69
N GLU A 399 -5.42 -7.50 19.54
CA GLU A 399 -6.74 -7.86 19.03
C GLU A 399 -6.90 -7.32 17.59
N VAL A 400 -6.03 -7.80 16.70
CA VAL A 400 -6.06 -7.38 15.29
C VAL A 400 -7.45 -7.66 14.72
N ASP A 401 -8.15 -6.61 14.30
CA ASP A 401 -9.51 -6.72 13.77
C ASP A 401 -9.50 -7.43 12.40
N ALA A 402 -10.09 -8.62 12.37
CA ALA A 402 -10.23 -9.43 11.16
C ALA A 402 -11.55 -9.20 10.40
N SER A 403 -12.36 -8.20 10.80
CA SER A 403 -13.68 -7.97 10.20
C SER A 403 -13.63 -7.49 8.75
N TYR A 404 -12.57 -6.79 8.37
CA TYR A 404 -12.38 -6.28 7.00
C TYR A 404 -11.38 -7.11 6.23
N GLU A 405 -10.25 -7.44 6.85
CA GLU A 405 -9.17 -8.19 6.22
C GLU A 405 -8.60 -9.25 7.16
N PRO A 406 -8.16 -10.41 6.61
CA PRO A 406 -7.47 -11.41 7.40
C PRO A 406 -6.25 -10.84 8.13
N VAL A 407 -6.07 -11.21 9.40
CA VAL A 407 -4.92 -10.80 10.23
C VAL A 407 -3.59 -11.04 9.52
N GLY A 408 -3.47 -12.19 8.83
CA GLY A 408 -2.27 -12.53 8.08
C GLY A 408 -1.96 -11.55 6.95
N LEU A 409 -2.96 -10.91 6.36
CA LEU A 409 -2.74 -9.89 5.32
C LEU A 409 -2.22 -8.59 5.93
N GLN A 410 -2.78 -8.15 7.04
CA GLN A 410 -2.31 -6.95 7.77
C GLN A 410 -0.84 -7.11 8.21
N TYR A 411 -0.46 -8.29 8.72
CA TYR A 411 0.96 -8.59 8.98
C TYR A 411 1.80 -8.60 7.70
N GLY A 412 1.22 -9.08 6.58
CA GLY A 412 1.86 -9.08 5.28
C GLY A 412 2.21 -7.68 4.81
N GLU A 413 1.32 -6.72 4.94
CA GLU A 413 1.55 -5.31 4.60
C GLU A 413 2.68 -4.70 5.42
N MET A 414 2.68 -4.90 6.74
CA MET A 414 3.76 -4.43 7.63
C MET A 414 5.12 -5.01 7.23
N ILE A 415 5.16 -6.32 6.93
CA ILE A 415 6.36 -7.03 6.50
C ILE A 415 6.85 -6.53 5.15
N LEU A 416 5.95 -6.38 4.18
CA LEU A 416 6.27 -5.95 2.83
C LEU A 416 6.77 -4.51 2.81
N ASN A 417 6.11 -3.59 3.51
CA ASN A 417 6.54 -2.20 3.64
C ASN A 417 7.97 -2.10 4.20
N SER A 418 8.27 -2.83 5.27
CA SER A 418 9.63 -2.86 5.81
C SER A 418 10.64 -3.46 4.82
N TYR A 419 10.31 -4.64 4.27
CA TYR A 419 11.23 -5.38 3.42
C TYR A 419 11.48 -4.70 2.07
N LEU A 420 10.46 -4.07 1.47
CA LEU A 420 10.57 -3.34 0.21
C LEU A 420 11.57 -2.18 0.31
N TYR A 421 11.64 -1.56 1.44
CA TYR A 421 12.57 -0.46 1.74
C TYR A 421 13.95 -0.91 2.25
N GLY A 422 14.26 -2.21 2.17
CA GLY A 422 15.56 -2.75 2.56
C GLY A 422 15.73 -2.99 4.06
N GLY A 423 14.65 -2.89 4.83
CA GLY A 423 14.62 -3.18 6.27
C GLY A 423 14.55 -4.69 6.59
N LYS A 424 14.56 -4.99 7.88
CA LYS A 424 14.32 -6.35 8.35
C LYS A 424 12.82 -6.65 8.25
N PRO A 425 12.39 -7.75 7.63
CA PRO A 425 10.99 -7.99 7.32
C PRO A 425 10.06 -8.00 8.54
N PHE A 426 10.54 -8.47 9.69
CA PHE A 426 9.72 -8.64 10.90
C PHE A 426 9.93 -7.55 11.96
N ILE A 427 10.51 -6.39 11.58
CA ILE A 427 10.86 -5.35 12.55
C ILE A 427 9.63 -4.71 13.21
N HIS A 428 8.51 -4.64 12.51
CA HIS A 428 7.27 -4.04 13.00
C HIS A 428 6.31 -5.06 13.66
N LEU A 429 6.73 -6.32 13.75
CA LEU A 429 5.98 -7.37 14.47
C LEU A 429 6.55 -7.68 15.86
N LYS A 430 7.48 -6.87 16.35
CA LYS A 430 8.18 -7.08 17.63
C LYS A 430 8.03 -5.90 18.55
#